data_948fa60d899af43d32c78975ca6cf2de
#
_entry.id   948fa60d899af43d32c78975ca6cf2de
#
_cell.length_a   1.000
_cell.length_b   1.000
_cell.length_c   1.000
_cell.angle_alpha   90.00
_cell.angle_beta   90.00
_cell.angle_gamma   90.00
#
_symmetry.space_group_name_H-M   'P 1'
#
loop_
_entity.id
_entity.type
_entity.pdbx_description
1 polymer ?
#
loop_
_entity_poly.entity_id
_entity_poly.type
_entity_poly.pdbx_seq_one_letter_code
_entity_poly.pdbx_strand_id
1 'polypeptide(L)'
;MKKFLAIGALTLALSATAAAGIAVTSISRTQDAADTALTAVVNAAVLRQGSTGSEVKEVQRRLKQWGYYSGSVDGVFGAGTKKAVIAFQKKNGLTADGIVGKSTYKALGMNESYNALNTPSKKPSSSSSSSSNYTSSDLYMMAKAIYAEGRGESYTGQVAIGAVIMNRVRSSSFPNTISGVIYQKGAFTAVADGQINLEPNQTAYDAARDAMNGWDPTYGCLYYYNPAVATSAWIFNRQTVTVIGKHVFAI
;
A
#
# COMPACT_ATOMS: atom_id res chain seq x y z
N MET A 1 -47.68 -2.46 60.43
CA MET A 1 -48.62 -3.58 60.62
C MET A 1 -48.32 -4.57 59.49
N LYS A 2 -47.64 -5.65 59.82
CA LYS A 2 -48.17 -7.04 59.83
C LYS A 2 -48.71 -7.45 58.47
N LYS A 3 -48.35 -8.51 57.76
CA LYS A 3 -47.89 -9.89 58.15
C LYS A 3 -47.49 -10.64 56.86
N PHE A 4 -46.45 -11.49 56.95
CA PHE A 4 -46.34 -12.93 56.71
C PHE A 4 -46.61 -13.49 55.31
N LEU A 5 -45.57 -14.08 54.75
CA LEU A 5 -45.13 -15.53 54.70
C LEU A 5 -46.03 -16.44 53.92
N ALA A 6 -45.49 -17.04 52.86
CA ALA A 6 -45.66 -18.47 52.62
C ALA A 6 -44.55 -19.01 51.66
N ILE A 7 -43.89 -20.01 52.15
CA ILE A 7 -42.92 -20.90 51.58
C ILE A 7 -43.66 -21.87 50.64
N GLY A 8 -43.13 -22.16 49.49
CA GLY A 8 -43.57 -23.22 48.61
C GLY A 8 -42.42 -23.77 47.81
N ALA A 9 -41.80 -24.79 48.38
CA ALA A 9 -40.84 -25.65 47.65
C ALA A 9 -41.58 -26.49 46.62
N LEU A 10 -41.08 -26.55 45.38
CA LEU A 10 -41.39 -27.70 44.55
C LEU A 10 -40.34 -27.93 43.44
N THR A 11 -39.61 -28.98 43.66
CA THR A 11 -39.12 -30.06 42.76
C THR A 11 -38.41 -29.65 41.46
N LEU A 12 -37.17 -30.03 41.54
CA LEU A 12 -36.26 -30.36 40.46
C LEU A 12 -36.91 -31.27 39.42
N ALA A 13 -37.05 -30.80 38.19
CA ALA A 13 -37.20 -31.69 37.05
C ALA A 13 -36.09 -31.34 36.05
N LEU A 14 -35.08 -32.14 36.07
CA LEU A 14 -33.95 -32.13 35.15
C LEU A 14 -34.44 -32.59 33.79
N SER A 15 -34.59 -31.69 32.81
CA SER A 15 -34.72 -32.07 31.41
C SER A 15 -33.43 -31.78 30.69
N ALA A 16 -32.66 -32.83 30.47
CA ALA A 16 -31.35 -32.84 29.81
C ALA A 16 -31.41 -32.74 28.28
N THR A 17 -32.36 -32.00 27.72
CA THR A 17 -32.53 -31.89 26.24
C THR A 17 -32.28 -30.51 25.67
N ALA A 18 -32.00 -29.49 26.49
CA ALA A 18 -31.74 -28.13 25.99
C ALA A 18 -30.26 -27.83 25.68
N ALA A 19 -29.32 -28.66 26.13
CA ALA A 19 -27.90 -28.39 25.95
C ALA A 19 -27.34 -28.80 24.57
N ALA A 20 -27.98 -29.78 23.90
CA ALA A 20 -27.55 -30.26 22.58
C ALA A 20 -27.89 -29.28 21.44
N GLY A 21 -29.00 -28.56 21.55
CA GLY A 21 -29.43 -27.59 20.52
C GLY A 21 -28.58 -26.30 20.49
N ILE A 22 -28.09 -25.86 21.64
CA ILE A 22 -27.26 -24.65 21.72
C ILE A 22 -25.83 -24.90 21.19
N ALA A 23 -25.30 -26.10 21.42
CA ALA A 23 -23.97 -26.46 20.92
C ALA A 23 -23.94 -26.59 19.39
N VAL A 24 -25.01 -27.17 18.77
CA VAL A 24 -25.10 -27.32 17.31
C VAL A 24 -25.27 -25.94 16.63
N THR A 25 -26.07 -25.04 17.19
CA THR A 25 -26.27 -23.71 16.63
C THR A 25 -25.03 -22.81 16.76
N SER A 26 -24.24 -22.96 17.83
CA SER A 26 -22.99 -22.20 17.99
C SER A 26 -21.87 -22.72 17.06
N ILE A 27 -21.79 -24.03 16.82
CA ILE A 27 -20.82 -24.60 15.88
C ILE A 27 -21.17 -24.22 14.44
N SER A 28 -22.45 -24.27 14.04
CA SER A 28 -22.89 -23.86 12.71
C SER A 28 -22.61 -22.36 12.48
N ARG A 29 -22.89 -21.48 13.46
CA ARG A 29 -22.61 -20.04 13.33
C ARG A 29 -21.13 -19.72 13.24
N THR A 30 -20.27 -20.46 13.92
CA THR A 30 -18.81 -20.24 13.82
C THR A 30 -18.25 -20.74 12.50
N GLN A 31 -18.82 -21.81 11.94
CA GLN A 31 -18.44 -22.32 10.63
C GLN A 31 -18.91 -21.40 9.50
N ASP A 32 -20.16 -20.92 9.54
CA ASP A 32 -20.68 -19.96 8.58
C ASP A 32 -19.92 -18.62 8.61
N ALA A 33 -19.50 -18.16 9.79
CA ALA A 33 -18.68 -16.96 9.92
C ALA A 33 -17.24 -17.18 9.39
N ALA A 34 -16.68 -18.37 9.60
CA ALA A 34 -15.36 -18.72 9.07
C ALA A 34 -15.38 -18.89 7.55
N ASP A 35 -16.40 -19.53 7.00
CA ASP A 35 -16.60 -19.69 5.56
C ASP A 35 -16.90 -18.34 4.88
N THR A 36 -17.70 -17.48 5.52
CA THR A 36 -17.96 -16.12 5.02
C THR A 36 -16.70 -15.26 5.06
N ALA A 37 -15.91 -15.35 6.12
CA ALA A 37 -14.63 -14.65 6.23
C ALA A 37 -13.60 -15.17 5.21
N LEU A 38 -13.52 -16.48 5.02
CA LEU A 38 -12.64 -17.10 4.03
C LEU A 38 -13.06 -16.73 2.60
N THR A 39 -14.35 -16.71 2.31
CA THR A 39 -14.89 -16.30 1.00
C THR A 39 -14.65 -14.82 0.76
N ALA A 40 -14.76 -13.96 1.78
CA ALA A 40 -14.44 -12.53 1.70
C ALA A 40 -12.94 -12.28 1.44
N VAL A 41 -12.06 -13.05 2.06
CA VAL A 41 -10.60 -12.95 1.85
C VAL A 41 -10.22 -13.40 0.44
N VAL A 42 -10.79 -14.51 -0.06
CA VAL A 42 -10.53 -14.98 -1.43
C VAL A 42 -11.10 -14.03 -2.48
N ASN A 43 -12.23 -13.37 -2.20
CA ASN A 43 -12.82 -12.37 -3.09
C ASN A 43 -12.08 -11.02 -3.05
N ALA A 44 -11.36 -10.69 -1.99
CA ALA A 44 -10.55 -9.47 -1.89
C ALA A 44 -9.31 -9.49 -2.80
N ALA A 45 -8.84 -10.68 -3.17
CA ALA A 45 -7.68 -10.85 -4.05
C ALA A 45 -7.98 -10.65 -5.54
N VAL A 46 -9.24 -10.52 -5.92
CA VAL A 46 -9.66 -10.33 -7.31
C VAL A 46 -10.58 -9.12 -7.38
N LEU A 47 -10.12 -8.04 -8.06
CA LEU A 47 -10.95 -6.85 -8.24
C LEU A 47 -11.68 -6.91 -9.58
N ARG A 48 -12.95 -6.56 -9.53
CA ARG A 48 -13.86 -6.56 -10.68
C ARG A 48 -14.90 -5.46 -10.50
N GLN A 49 -15.71 -5.25 -11.51
CA GLN A 49 -16.81 -4.29 -11.42
C GLN A 49 -17.68 -4.59 -10.19
N GLY A 50 -17.90 -3.57 -9.37
CA GLY A 50 -18.57 -3.64 -8.07
C GLY A 50 -17.61 -3.72 -6.88
N SER A 51 -16.33 -4.03 -7.07
CA SER A 51 -15.33 -3.97 -6.00
C SER A 51 -15.12 -2.53 -5.53
N THR A 52 -14.82 -2.36 -4.24
CA THR A 52 -14.54 -1.05 -3.64
C THR A 52 -13.35 -1.15 -2.69
N GLY A 53 -12.73 0.00 -2.35
CA GLY A 53 -11.69 0.06 -1.33
C GLY A 53 -10.35 0.59 -1.83
N SER A 54 -9.33 0.46 -0.97
CA SER A 54 -7.99 0.99 -1.19
C SER A 54 -7.28 0.37 -2.40
N GLU A 55 -7.45 -0.94 -2.61
CA GLU A 55 -6.88 -1.65 -3.75
C GLU A 55 -7.46 -1.17 -5.08
N VAL A 56 -8.75 -0.84 -5.11
CA VAL A 56 -9.39 -0.26 -6.29
C VAL A 56 -8.83 1.14 -6.57
N LYS A 57 -8.63 1.96 -5.54
CA LYS A 57 -7.96 3.27 -5.68
C LYS A 57 -6.57 3.12 -6.28
N GLU A 58 -5.82 2.13 -5.80
CA GLU A 58 -4.47 1.87 -6.29
C GLU A 58 -4.48 1.48 -7.77
N VAL A 59 -5.35 0.55 -8.17
CA VAL A 59 -5.53 0.17 -9.57
C VAL A 59 -5.91 1.37 -10.44
N GLN A 60 -6.88 2.18 -9.99
CA GLN A 60 -7.32 3.39 -10.71
C GLN A 60 -6.17 4.40 -10.86
N ARG A 61 -5.38 4.58 -9.81
CA ARG A 61 -4.24 5.49 -9.81
C ARG A 61 -3.21 5.07 -10.87
N ARG A 62 -2.81 3.80 -10.88
CA ARG A 62 -1.83 3.26 -11.84
C ARG A 62 -2.35 3.31 -13.27
N LEU A 63 -3.60 2.93 -13.49
CA LEU A 63 -4.22 3.02 -14.80
C LEU A 63 -4.32 4.48 -15.30
N LYS A 64 -4.60 5.42 -14.41
CA LYS A 64 -4.64 6.86 -14.73
C LYS A 64 -3.24 7.39 -15.06
N GLN A 65 -2.25 7.01 -14.30
CA GLN A 65 -0.87 7.38 -14.53
C GLN A 65 -0.35 6.91 -15.89
N TRP A 66 -0.75 5.71 -16.32
CA TRP A 66 -0.35 5.16 -17.61
C TRP A 66 -1.29 5.52 -18.76
N GLY A 67 -2.22 6.44 -18.54
CA GLY A 67 -3.13 6.97 -19.56
C GLY A 67 -4.28 6.06 -19.95
N TYR A 68 -4.52 4.97 -19.22
CA TYR A 68 -5.65 4.07 -19.48
C TYR A 68 -6.95 4.50 -18.80
N TYR A 69 -6.87 5.33 -17.75
CA TYR A 69 -8.03 5.76 -16.97
C TYR A 69 -8.07 7.28 -16.84
N SER A 70 -9.19 7.90 -17.20
CA SER A 70 -9.39 9.36 -17.11
C SER A 70 -10.35 9.77 -15.99
N GLY A 71 -10.98 8.79 -15.31
CA GLY A 71 -11.95 9.05 -14.24
C GLY A 71 -11.31 9.48 -12.92
N SER A 72 -12.16 9.65 -11.90
CA SER A 72 -11.75 9.92 -10.52
C SER A 72 -11.17 8.67 -9.86
N VAL A 73 -10.16 8.85 -9.01
CA VAL A 73 -9.61 7.79 -8.16
C VAL A 73 -10.45 7.74 -6.88
N ASP A 74 -11.64 7.14 -7.00
CA ASP A 74 -12.68 7.13 -5.94
C ASP A 74 -12.71 5.83 -5.13
N GLY A 75 -12.03 4.78 -5.62
CA GLY A 75 -12.04 3.46 -5.00
C GLY A 75 -13.29 2.65 -5.32
N VAL A 76 -14.03 3.02 -6.37
CA VAL A 76 -15.18 2.26 -6.86
C VAL A 76 -14.85 1.69 -8.24
N PHE A 77 -14.82 0.37 -8.36
CA PHE A 77 -14.56 -0.31 -9.62
C PHE A 77 -15.82 -0.26 -10.51
N GLY A 78 -16.04 0.89 -11.13
CA GLY A 78 -17.14 1.12 -12.05
C GLY A 78 -16.84 0.63 -13.47
N ALA A 79 -17.77 0.94 -14.40
CA ALA A 79 -17.63 0.61 -15.82
C ALA A 79 -16.40 1.29 -16.46
N GLY A 80 -16.07 2.53 -16.03
CA GLY A 80 -14.87 3.26 -16.48
C GLY A 80 -13.59 2.56 -16.09
N THR A 81 -13.48 2.11 -14.83
CA THR A 81 -12.34 1.34 -14.34
C THR A 81 -12.21 0.02 -15.09
N LYS A 82 -13.31 -0.72 -15.29
CA LYS A 82 -13.31 -1.96 -16.09
C LYS A 82 -12.79 -1.75 -17.51
N LYS A 83 -13.27 -0.70 -18.19
CA LYS A 83 -12.80 -0.36 -19.55
C LYS A 83 -11.30 -0.07 -19.57
N ALA A 84 -10.80 0.65 -18.58
CA ALA A 84 -9.37 0.95 -18.45
C ALA A 84 -8.53 -0.31 -18.19
N VAL A 85 -9.00 -1.22 -17.32
CA VAL A 85 -8.36 -2.52 -17.08
C VAL A 85 -8.29 -3.35 -18.36
N ILE A 86 -9.38 -3.44 -19.14
CA ILE A 86 -9.40 -4.17 -20.40
C ILE A 86 -8.39 -3.58 -21.39
N ALA A 87 -8.33 -2.26 -21.52
CA ALA A 87 -7.38 -1.59 -22.41
C ALA A 87 -5.93 -1.87 -21.99
N PHE A 88 -5.64 -1.78 -20.69
CA PHE A 88 -4.35 -2.12 -20.12
C PHE A 88 -3.97 -3.59 -20.36
N GLN A 89 -4.89 -4.52 -20.10
CA GLN A 89 -4.66 -5.95 -20.29
C GLN A 89 -4.32 -6.27 -21.75
N LYS A 90 -5.09 -5.73 -22.71
CA LYS A 90 -4.81 -5.88 -24.16
C LYS A 90 -3.43 -5.39 -24.53
N LYS A 91 -3.04 -4.21 -24.04
CA LYS A 91 -1.72 -3.61 -24.34
C LYS A 91 -0.55 -4.42 -23.78
N ASN A 92 -0.77 -5.12 -22.67
CA ASN A 92 0.23 -5.92 -21.98
C ASN A 92 0.17 -7.44 -22.31
N GLY A 93 -0.61 -7.85 -23.32
CA GLY A 93 -0.71 -9.25 -23.73
C GLY A 93 -1.38 -10.17 -22.70
N LEU A 94 -2.24 -9.60 -21.84
CA LEU A 94 -2.98 -10.34 -20.82
C LEU A 94 -4.38 -10.69 -21.35
N THR A 95 -5.04 -11.67 -20.69
CA THR A 95 -6.46 -11.93 -20.90
C THR A 95 -7.26 -10.68 -20.58
N ALA A 96 -7.96 -10.12 -21.58
CA ALA A 96 -8.66 -8.84 -21.48
C ALA A 96 -10.09 -9.01 -20.97
N ASP A 97 -10.25 -9.55 -19.76
CA ASP A 97 -11.52 -9.86 -19.10
C ASP A 97 -12.05 -8.71 -18.22
N GLY A 98 -11.23 -7.70 -17.97
CA GLY A 98 -11.55 -6.59 -17.09
C GLY A 98 -11.54 -6.96 -15.61
N ILE A 99 -10.84 -8.04 -15.27
CA ILE A 99 -10.67 -8.53 -13.91
C ILE A 99 -9.21 -8.34 -13.50
N VAL A 100 -8.99 -7.73 -12.35
CA VAL A 100 -7.63 -7.57 -11.79
C VAL A 100 -7.33 -8.78 -10.93
N GLY A 101 -6.84 -9.84 -11.57
CA GLY A 101 -6.29 -11.04 -10.94
C GLY A 101 -4.76 -11.00 -10.89
N LYS A 102 -4.13 -12.11 -10.46
CA LYS A 102 -2.67 -12.23 -10.24
C LYS A 102 -1.82 -11.65 -11.38
N SER A 103 -2.12 -11.99 -12.62
CA SER A 103 -1.36 -11.52 -13.78
C SER A 103 -1.49 -10.02 -13.99
N THR A 104 -2.70 -9.48 -13.80
CA THR A 104 -2.97 -8.05 -13.91
C THR A 104 -2.34 -7.28 -12.75
N TYR A 105 -2.41 -7.79 -11.51
CA TYR A 105 -1.70 -7.22 -10.36
C TYR A 105 -0.19 -7.16 -10.60
N LYS A 106 0.39 -8.24 -11.12
CA LYS A 106 1.83 -8.29 -11.45
C LYS A 106 2.17 -7.25 -12.53
N ALA A 107 1.39 -7.17 -13.59
CA ALA A 107 1.63 -6.21 -14.67
C ALA A 107 1.43 -4.76 -14.22
N LEU A 108 0.52 -4.52 -13.26
CA LEU A 108 0.35 -3.23 -12.60
C LEU A 108 1.48 -2.92 -11.59
N GLY A 109 2.43 -3.81 -11.36
CA GLY A 109 3.46 -3.66 -10.33
C GLY A 109 2.93 -3.79 -8.90
N MET A 110 1.77 -4.43 -8.70
CA MET A 110 1.08 -4.60 -7.41
C MET A 110 1.15 -6.04 -6.89
N ASN A 111 2.21 -6.77 -7.22
CA ASN A 111 2.31 -8.20 -6.91
C ASN A 111 2.29 -8.47 -5.39
N GLU A 112 2.91 -7.61 -4.59
CA GLU A 112 2.92 -7.74 -3.14
C GLU A 112 1.51 -7.53 -2.52
N SER A 113 0.74 -6.58 -3.05
CA SER A 113 -0.66 -6.39 -2.64
C SER A 113 -1.48 -7.64 -2.89
N TYR A 114 -1.31 -8.27 -4.07
CA TYR A 114 -1.99 -9.53 -4.39
C TYR A 114 -1.57 -10.66 -3.43
N ASN A 115 -0.28 -10.81 -3.15
CA ASN A 115 0.24 -11.84 -2.26
C ASN A 115 -0.25 -11.62 -0.82
N ALA A 116 -0.27 -10.39 -0.32
CA ALA A 116 -0.78 -10.05 1.01
C ALA A 116 -2.27 -10.41 1.19
N LEU A 117 -3.08 -10.22 0.15
CA LEU A 117 -4.50 -10.54 0.15
C LEU A 117 -4.79 -12.05 0.10
N ASN A 118 -3.88 -12.86 -0.46
CA ASN A 118 -4.06 -14.30 -0.65
C ASN A 118 -3.33 -15.17 0.38
N THR A 119 -2.61 -14.58 1.33
CA THR A 119 -1.90 -15.34 2.37
C THR A 119 -2.81 -15.52 3.58
N PRO A 120 -3.16 -16.76 4.01
CA PRO A 120 -3.82 -16.96 5.30
C PRO A 120 -2.93 -16.40 6.40
N SER A 121 -3.49 -15.54 7.26
CA SER A 121 -2.79 -14.98 8.40
C SER A 121 -2.16 -16.07 9.26
N LYS A 122 -0.92 -16.43 9.00
CA LYS A 122 -0.10 -17.23 9.87
C LYS A 122 0.82 -16.29 10.64
N LYS A 123 0.65 -16.28 11.96
CA LYS A 123 1.52 -15.63 12.95
C LYS A 123 2.99 -15.81 12.55
N PRO A 124 3.84 -14.79 12.62
CA PRO A 124 5.18 -14.83 12.05
C PRO A 124 6.05 -15.88 12.74
N SER A 125 6.48 -16.89 11.99
CA SER A 125 7.65 -17.68 12.29
C SER A 125 8.67 -17.45 11.19
N SER A 126 9.87 -17.12 11.60
CA SER A 126 11.05 -16.80 10.83
C SER A 126 11.38 -17.83 9.75
N SER A 127 11.35 -17.46 8.48
CA SER A 127 12.23 -18.03 7.46
C SER A 127 12.28 -17.11 6.24
N SER A 128 13.48 -16.82 5.84
CA SER A 128 13.99 -15.95 4.80
C SER A 128 13.44 -16.20 3.41
N SER A 129 12.77 -15.19 2.84
CA SER A 129 12.78 -14.89 1.41
C SER A 129 12.57 -13.38 1.29
N SER A 130 13.35 -12.71 0.47
CA SER A 130 13.53 -11.26 0.40
C SER A 130 12.25 -10.50 0.03
N SER A 131 11.34 -10.37 1.00
CA SER A 131 10.42 -9.27 1.12
C SER A 131 11.16 -8.22 1.96
N SER A 132 11.34 -7.04 1.43
CA SER A 132 11.95 -5.91 2.12
C SER A 132 11.21 -5.69 3.45
N ASN A 133 11.85 -6.07 4.55
CA ASN A 133 11.30 -5.96 5.91
C ASN A 133 11.31 -4.50 6.38
N TYR A 134 10.65 -3.61 5.63
CA TYR A 134 10.46 -2.23 6.06
C TYR A 134 9.37 -2.15 7.11
N THR A 135 9.66 -1.43 8.18
CA THR A 135 8.76 -1.23 9.32
C THR A 135 7.78 -0.08 9.05
N SER A 136 6.75 0.02 9.90
CA SER A 136 5.87 1.21 9.90
C SER A 136 6.65 2.51 10.15
N SER A 137 7.75 2.44 10.91
CA SER A 137 8.64 3.57 11.14
C SER A 137 9.40 3.97 9.87
N ASP A 138 9.85 3.01 9.07
CA ASP A 138 10.50 3.28 7.77
C ASP A 138 9.52 3.94 6.80
N LEU A 139 8.29 3.46 6.73
CA LEU A 139 7.23 4.06 5.92
C LEU A 139 6.93 5.51 6.36
N TYR A 140 6.81 5.75 7.65
CA TYR A 140 6.58 7.09 8.18
C TYR A 140 7.75 8.03 7.86
N MET A 141 8.99 7.58 8.06
CA MET A 141 10.19 8.35 7.76
C MET A 141 10.29 8.68 6.27
N MET A 142 10.03 7.70 5.40
CA MET A 142 9.99 7.90 3.95
C MET A 142 8.92 8.92 3.55
N ALA A 143 7.71 8.81 4.11
CA ALA A 143 6.61 9.73 3.83
C ALA A 143 6.95 11.17 4.26
N LYS A 144 7.62 11.34 5.41
CA LYS A 144 8.12 12.65 5.88
C LYS A 144 9.12 13.26 4.89
N ALA A 145 10.10 12.49 4.43
CA ALA A 145 11.09 12.97 3.48
C ALA A 145 10.43 13.35 2.14
N ILE A 146 9.55 12.50 1.62
CA ILE A 146 8.80 12.78 0.39
C ILE A 146 7.94 14.03 0.53
N TYR A 147 7.24 14.19 1.65
CA TYR A 147 6.40 15.37 1.89
C TYR A 147 7.22 16.65 1.99
N ALA A 148 8.33 16.60 2.71
CA ALA A 148 9.19 17.76 2.91
C ALA A 148 9.88 18.23 1.62
N GLU A 149 10.33 17.31 0.78
CA GLU A 149 11.05 17.60 -0.47
C GLU A 149 10.12 17.73 -1.69
N GLY A 150 8.98 17.03 -1.69
CA GLY A 150 8.15 16.86 -2.88
C GLY A 150 6.73 17.38 -2.78
N ARG A 151 6.35 18.08 -1.69
CA ARG A 151 5.02 18.70 -1.64
C ARG A 151 4.90 19.78 -2.72
N GLY A 152 3.89 19.65 -3.57
CA GLY A 152 3.73 20.50 -4.74
C GLY A 152 4.28 19.89 -6.03
N GLU A 153 4.93 18.74 -5.96
CA GLU A 153 5.21 17.91 -7.10
C GLU A 153 4.01 17.02 -7.46
N SER A 154 3.97 16.57 -8.70
CA SER A 154 3.03 15.53 -9.12
C SER A 154 3.21 14.26 -8.28
N TYR A 155 2.21 13.39 -8.25
CA TYR A 155 2.33 12.11 -7.54
C TYR A 155 3.57 11.31 -8.00
N THR A 156 3.80 11.25 -9.33
CA THR A 156 4.99 10.61 -9.90
C THR A 156 6.29 11.27 -9.42
N GLY A 157 6.31 12.60 -9.28
CA GLY A 157 7.46 13.33 -8.72
C GLY A 157 7.72 12.97 -7.26
N GLN A 158 6.67 12.81 -6.47
CA GLN A 158 6.78 12.35 -5.08
C GLN A 158 7.31 10.92 -4.99
N VAL A 159 6.82 10.00 -5.84
CA VAL A 159 7.36 8.63 -5.92
C VAL A 159 8.82 8.64 -6.38
N ALA A 160 9.18 9.50 -7.33
CA ALA A 160 10.55 9.63 -7.82
C ALA A 160 11.55 10.01 -6.71
N ILE A 161 11.17 10.92 -5.80
CA ILE A 161 11.97 11.25 -4.62
C ILE A 161 12.17 10.03 -3.72
N GLY A 162 11.08 9.30 -3.44
CA GLY A 162 11.14 8.06 -2.68
C GLY A 162 11.99 6.98 -3.35
N ALA A 163 11.89 6.85 -4.67
CA ALA A 163 12.68 5.91 -5.45
C ALA A 163 14.18 6.20 -5.35
N VAL A 164 14.60 7.47 -5.39
CA VAL A 164 16.01 7.84 -5.17
C VAL A 164 16.48 7.42 -3.78
N ILE A 165 15.67 7.62 -2.74
CA ILE A 165 16.01 7.13 -1.38
C ILE A 165 16.20 5.61 -1.40
N MET A 166 15.31 4.86 -2.02
CA MET A 166 15.39 3.41 -2.13
C MET A 166 16.60 2.94 -2.95
N ASN A 167 16.93 3.64 -4.03
CA ASN A 167 18.10 3.35 -4.84
C ASN A 167 19.40 3.58 -4.05
N ARG A 168 19.46 4.63 -3.25
CA ARG A 168 20.59 4.87 -2.33
C ARG A 168 20.71 3.75 -1.30
N VAL A 169 19.62 3.33 -0.66
CA VAL A 169 19.61 2.19 0.30
C VAL A 169 20.17 0.91 -0.31
N ARG A 170 19.93 0.67 -1.60
CA ARG A 170 20.44 -0.51 -2.34
C ARG A 170 21.86 -0.33 -2.85
N SER A 171 22.38 0.87 -2.89
CA SER A 171 23.72 1.18 -3.38
C SER A 171 24.76 1.07 -2.28
N SER A 172 25.87 0.40 -2.55
CA SER A 172 27.01 0.31 -1.61
C SER A 172 27.68 1.65 -1.29
N SER A 173 27.37 2.70 -2.07
CA SER A 173 27.92 4.05 -1.86
C SER A 173 27.17 4.88 -0.82
N PHE A 174 26.07 4.36 -0.29
CA PHE A 174 25.19 5.06 0.64
C PHE A 174 24.88 4.19 1.86
N PRO A 175 24.31 4.77 2.94
CA PRO A 175 23.79 4.00 4.06
C PRO A 175 22.73 2.99 3.59
N ASN A 176 22.73 1.79 4.19
CA ASN A 176 21.83 0.69 3.83
C ASN A 176 20.47 0.73 4.55
N THR A 177 20.09 1.86 5.13
CA THR A 177 18.79 2.07 5.79
C THR A 177 18.14 3.37 5.31
N ILE A 178 16.81 3.41 5.30
CA ILE A 178 16.02 4.59 4.91
C ILE A 178 16.40 5.79 5.78
N SER A 179 16.41 5.62 7.11
CA SER A 179 16.81 6.67 8.03
C SER A 179 18.26 7.12 7.82
N GLY A 180 19.19 6.18 7.58
CA GLY A 180 20.58 6.48 7.31
C GLY A 180 20.76 7.34 6.06
N VAL A 181 20.04 7.04 4.99
CA VAL A 181 20.04 7.83 3.74
C VAL A 181 19.43 9.22 3.98
N ILE A 182 18.29 9.30 4.66
CA ILE A 182 17.59 10.58 4.88
C ILE A 182 18.40 11.53 5.75
N TYR A 183 18.98 11.01 6.84
CA TYR A 183 19.78 11.82 7.78
C TYR A 183 21.27 11.92 7.44
N GLN A 184 21.69 11.39 6.31
CA GLN A 184 23.06 11.59 5.83
C GLN A 184 23.33 13.09 5.66
N LYS A 185 24.45 13.56 6.19
CA LYS A 185 24.81 14.99 6.19
C LYS A 185 24.74 15.56 4.76
N GLY A 186 23.92 16.57 4.58
CA GLY A 186 23.74 17.26 3.30
C GLY A 186 22.96 16.51 2.23
N ALA A 187 22.32 15.37 2.57
CA ALA A 187 21.56 14.58 1.60
C ALA A 187 20.22 15.22 1.24
N PHE A 188 19.56 15.85 2.21
CA PHE A 188 18.24 16.46 2.05
C PHE A 188 18.20 17.82 2.74
N THR A 189 17.73 18.84 2.03
CA THR A 189 17.59 20.20 2.54
C THR A 189 16.60 20.26 3.69
N ALA A 190 15.52 19.49 3.58
CA ALA A 190 14.44 19.41 4.56
C ALA A 190 14.89 18.92 5.95
N VAL A 191 16.00 18.21 6.05
CA VAL A 191 16.60 17.83 7.34
C VAL A 191 17.31 19.03 7.99
N ALA A 192 17.99 19.85 7.18
CA ALA A 192 18.75 20.99 7.68
C ALA A 192 17.84 22.16 8.10
N ASP A 193 16.74 22.39 7.38
CA ASP A 193 15.81 23.50 7.64
C ASP A 193 14.61 23.10 8.53
N GLY A 194 14.55 21.84 8.97
CA GLY A 194 13.53 21.33 9.89
C GLY A 194 12.20 20.95 9.23
N GLN A 195 12.05 21.09 7.92
CA GLN A 195 10.81 20.70 7.22
C GLN A 195 10.52 19.19 7.31
N ILE A 196 11.54 18.38 7.56
CA ILE A 196 11.40 16.94 7.84
C ILE A 196 10.46 16.65 9.03
N ASN A 197 10.22 17.63 9.91
CA ASN A 197 9.35 17.47 11.07
C ASN A 197 7.86 17.73 10.78
N LEU A 198 7.51 18.14 9.56
CA LEU A 198 6.14 18.30 9.14
C LEU A 198 5.42 16.95 9.05
N GLU A 199 4.12 16.92 9.41
CA GLU A 199 3.31 15.72 9.25
C GLU A 199 3.01 15.47 7.77
N PRO A 200 3.32 14.26 7.25
CA PRO A 200 3.04 13.91 5.87
C PRO A 200 1.54 13.70 5.63
N ASN A 201 1.10 14.11 4.45
CA ASN A 201 -0.25 13.84 4.00
C ASN A 201 -0.40 12.41 3.41
N GLN A 202 -1.64 11.98 3.16
CA GLN A 202 -1.92 10.65 2.61
C GLN A 202 -1.21 10.41 1.28
N THR A 203 -1.09 11.41 0.42
CA THR A 203 -0.40 11.31 -0.88
C THR A 203 1.08 10.95 -0.70
N ALA A 204 1.75 11.54 0.29
CA ALA A 204 3.15 11.22 0.60
C ALA A 204 3.31 9.80 1.16
N TYR A 205 2.37 9.32 1.99
CA TYR A 205 2.35 7.94 2.45
C TYR A 205 2.16 6.94 1.29
N ASP A 206 1.26 7.25 0.36
CA ASP A 206 1.02 6.40 -0.80
C ASP A 206 2.25 6.37 -1.72
N ALA A 207 2.89 7.52 -1.96
CA ALA A 207 4.12 7.61 -2.74
C ALA A 207 5.30 6.88 -2.07
N ALA A 208 5.41 6.96 -0.74
CA ALA A 208 6.39 6.20 0.04
C ALA A 208 6.20 4.69 -0.14
N ARG A 209 4.97 4.23 -0.01
CA ARG A 209 4.64 2.81 -0.19
C ARG A 209 4.97 2.32 -1.59
N ASP A 210 4.65 3.10 -2.61
CA ASP A 210 4.94 2.75 -4.00
C ASP A 210 6.44 2.66 -4.28
N ALA A 211 7.23 3.62 -3.80
CA ALA A 211 8.69 3.60 -3.92
C ALA A 211 9.31 2.41 -3.17
N MET A 212 8.86 2.12 -1.94
CA MET A 212 9.31 0.98 -1.14
C MET A 212 8.93 -0.36 -1.79
N ASN A 213 7.81 -0.42 -2.51
CA ASN A 213 7.38 -1.58 -3.31
C ASN A 213 8.09 -1.69 -4.67
N GLY A 214 9.05 -0.80 -4.94
CA GLY A 214 9.93 -0.90 -6.11
C GLY A 214 9.47 -0.12 -7.32
N TRP A 215 8.44 0.74 -7.23
CA TRP A 215 8.17 1.65 -8.33
C TRP A 215 9.22 2.75 -8.38
N ASP A 216 10.01 2.71 -9.45
CA ASP A 216 11.08 3.67 -9.72
C ASP A 216 10.90 4.34 -11.09
N PRO A 217 10.28 5.51 -11.14
CA PRO A 217 10.16 6.29 -12.37
C PRO A 217 11.45 7.01 -12.77
N THR A 218 12.52 6.86 -11.97
CA THR A 218 13.82 7.49 -12.21
C THR A 218 14.83 6.58 -12.92
N TYR A 219 14.49 5.29 -13.08
CA TYR A 219 15.36 4.29 -13.72
C TYR A 219 16.72 4.11 -13.01
N GLY A 220 16.71 4.06 -11.69
CA GLY A 220 17.91 3.80 -10.89
C GLY A 220 18.70 5.04 -10.49
N CYS A 221 18.18 6.26 -10.67
CA CYS A 221 18.87 7.48 -10.28
C CYS A 221 19.19 7.54 -8.79
N LEU A 222 20.38 8.07 -8.49
CA LEU A 222 20.88 8.27 -7.13
C LEU A 222 20.82 9.73 -6.71
N TYR A 223 20.59 10.64 -7.65
CA TYR A 223 20.57 12.08 -7.42
C TYR A 223 19.35 12.73 -8.07
N TYR A 224 18.89 13.80 -7.46
CA TYR A 224 17.95 14.72 -8.08
C TYR A 224 18.22 16.15 -7.61
N TYR A 225 17.79 17.10 -8.41
CA TYR A 225 17.89 18.51 -8.09
C TYR A 225 16.86 19.33 -8.88
N ASN A 226 16.48 20.46 -8.33
CA ASN A 226 15.70 21.44 -9.07
C ASN A 226 16.68 22.46 -9.68
N PRO A 227 16.81 22.55 -11.01
CA PRO A 227 17.78 23.43 -11.66
C PRO A 227 17.52 24.91 -11.43
N ALA A 228 16.31 25.31 -11.04
CA ALA A 228 15.99 26.71 -10.74
C ALA A 228 16.58 27.21 -9.43
N VAL A 229 16.93 26.30 -8.50
CA VAL A 229 17.42 26.65 -7.15
C VAL A 229 18.73 25.96 -6.77
N ALA A 230 19.19 24.99 -7.55
CA ALA A 230 20.44 24.30 -7.28
C ALA A 230 21.63 25.23 -7.52
N THR A 231 22.57 25.27 -6.56
CA THR A 231 23.77 26.11 -6.60
C THR A 231 25.07 25.32 -6.69
N SER A 232 24.97 24.00 -6.46
CA SER A 232 26.15 23.13 -6.37
C SER A 232 26.59 22.66 -7.75
N ALA A 233 27.73 23.16 -8.23
CA ALA A 233 28.23 22.94 -9.59
C ALA A 233 28.40 21.45 -9.95
N TRP A 234 28.78 20.60 -8.97
CA TRP A 234 29.03 19.19 -9.21
C TRP A 234 27.77 18.43 -9.68
N ILE A 235 26.56 18.86 -9.26
CA ILE A 235 25.33 18.17 -9.61
C ILE A 235 24.99 18.34 -11.10
N PHE A 236 25.35 19.47 -11.70
CA PHE A 236 25.12 19.75 -13.11
C PHE A 236 25.99 18.92 -14.05
N ASN A 237 27.07 18.32 -13.53
CA ASN A 237 27.97 17.45 -14.29
C ASN A 237 27.55 15.98 -14.23
N ARG A 238 26.46 15.66 -13.52
CA ARG A 238 25.91 14.30 -13.47
C ARG A 238 25.16 13.98 -14.74
N GLN A 239 25.21 12.71 -15.15
CA GLN A 239 24.46 12.24 -16.30
C GLN A 239 22.95 12.29 -15.98
N THR A 240 22.23 13.18 -16.65
CA THR A 240 20.78 13.27 -16.57
C THR A 240 20.14 12.04 -17.21
N VAL A 241 19.20 11.41 -16.51
CA VAL A 241 18.43 10.26 -17.00
C VAL A 241 17.01 10.68 -17.36
N THR A 242 16.34 11.45 -16.50
CA THR A 242 14.96 11.88 -16.73
C THR A 242 14.65 13.19 -16.00
N VAL A 243 13.57 13.84 -16.43
CA VAL A 243 13.02 15.03 -15.77
C VAL A 243 11.56 14.73 -15.40
N ILE A 244 11.21 14.93 -14.13
CA ILE A 244 9.85 14.71 -13.62
C ILE A 244 9.48 15.95 -12.78
N GLY A 245 8.41 16.64 -13.19
CA GLY A 245 8.02 17.90 -12.56
C GLY A 245 9.13 18.94 -12.66
N LYS A 246 9.53 19.51 -11.52
CA LYS A 246 10.59 20.51 -11.43
C LYS A 246 11.98 19.91 -11.20
N HIS A 247 12.08 18.59 -11.11
CA HIS A 247 13.33 17.91 -10.75
C HIS A 247 13.96 17.19 -11.93
N VAL A 248 15.26 17.35 -12.04
CA VAL A 248 16.16 16.56 -12.89
C VAL A 248 16.69 15.40 -12.07
N PHE A 249 16.62 14.18 -12.62
CA PHE A 249 17.11 12.95 -11.99
C PHE A 249 18.37 12.47 -12.73
N ALA A 250 19.40 12.07 -11.97
CA ALA A 250 20.73 11.78 -12.48
C ALA A 250 21.41 10.58 -11.76
N ILE A 251 22.42 10.02 -12.43
CA ILE A 251 23.28 8.95 -11.91
C ILE A 251 24.70 9.44 -11.65
#